data_9c2d0db3b3b9714f7b788625320d3d6c
#
_entry.id   9c2d0db3b3b9714f7b788625320d3d6c
#
_cell.length_a   1.000
_cell.length_b   1.000
_cell.length_c   1.000
_cell.angle_alpha   90.00
_cell.angle_beta   90.00
_cell.angle_gamma   90.00
#
_symmetry.space_group_name_H-M   'P 1'
#
loop_
_entity.id
_entity.type
_entity.pdbx_description
1 polymer ?
#
loop_
_entity_poly.entity_id
_entity_poly.type
_entity_poly.pdbx_seq_one_letter_code
_entity_poly.pdbx_strand_id
1 'polypeptide(L)'
;MWMPLVDVPDEVGTMTFASGSQRHGELGPWVIGDESEAGFADVVERLELPLATHGALRAGDATFHSGWTLHRAPANGTDVLRSVMTIIYFADGTLVGPIGPTSIFDHHLWLDQIPEGEPAVGPLNPRLWPCD
;
A
#
# COMPACT_ATOMS: atom_id res chain seq x y z
N MET A 1 4.69 -4.55 1.91
CA MET A 1 4.80 -4.77 3.36
C MET A 1 4.46 -3.49 4.11
N TRP A 2 3.76 -3.59 5.21
CA TRP A 2 3.47 -2.49 6.13
C TRP A 2 3.82 -2.94 7.56
N MET A 3 4.62 -2.16 8.25
CA MET A 3 5.17 -2.51 9.56
C MET A 3 5.12 -1.29 10.49
N PRO A 4 4.40 -1.34 11.61
CA PRO A 4 4.43 -0.28 12.59
C PRO A 4 5.78 -0.24 13.33
N LEU A 5 6.28 0.97 13.56
CA LEU A 5 7.50 1.23 14.33
C LEU A 5 7.22 1.55 15.80
N VAL A 6 5.95 1.66 16.14
CA VAL A 6 5.40 1.82 17.49
C VAL A 6 4.22 0.86 17.65
N ASP A 7 3.82 0.55 18.87
CA ASP A 7 2.59 -0.24 19.08
C ASP A 7 1.37 0.52 18.53
N VAL A 8 0.52 -0.18 17.78
CA VAL A 8 -0.70 0.34 17.16
C VAL A 8 -1.90 -0.43 17.72
N PRO A 9 -2.42 -0.03 18.88
CA PRO A 9 -3.71 -0.53 19.37
C PRO A 9 -4.85 -0.02 18.47
N ASP A 10 -6.05 -0.59 18.64
CA ASP A 10 -7.17 -0.32 17.72
C ASP A 10 -7.55 1.16 17.66
N GLU A 11 -7.45 1.90 18.75
CA GLU A 11 -7.75 3.34 18.82
C GLU A 11 -6.76 4.24 18.05
N VAL A 12 -5.55 3.75 17.80
CA VAL A 12 -4.55 4.45 16.96
C VAL A 12 -4.83 4.25 15.46
N GLY A 13 -5.67 3.27 15.14
CA GLY A 13 -6.14 2.99 13.79
C GLY A 13 -5.39 1.85 13.11
N THR A 14 -5.92 0.65 13.22
CA THR A 14 -5.43 -0.56 12.54
C THR A 14 -5.95 -0.62 11.11
N MET A 15 -5.26 -1.36 10.25
CA MET A 15 -5.66 -1.50 8.85
C MET A 15 -6.84 -2.46 8.69
N THR A 16 -7.75 -2.07 7.80
CA THR A 16 -8.83 -2.92 7.30
C THR A 16 -8.63 -3.15 5.81
N PHE A 17 -8.74 -4.38 5.39
CA PHE A 17 -8.56 -4.83 4.02
C PHE A 17 -9.87 -5.32 3.43
N ALA A 18 -10.18 -4.93 2.19
CA ALA A 18 -11.24 -5.53 1.40
C ALA A 18 -10.68 -6.79 0.72
N SER A 19 -10.95 -7.95 1.33
CA SER A 19 -10.37 -9.23 0.90
C SER A 19 -10.87 -9.62 -0.49
N GLY A 20 -9.94 -9.91 -1.41
CA GLY A 20 -10.26 -10.27 -2.79
C GLY A 20 -10.27 -9.08 -3.75
N SER A 21 -10.22 -7.84 -3.28
CA SER A 21 -10.21 -6.63 -4.14
C SER A 21 -9.08 -6.62 -5.16
N GLN A 22 -7.93 -7.18 -4.83
CA GLN A 22 -6.76 -7.25 -5.73
C GLN A 22 -7.04 -7.98 -7.06
N ARG A 23 -8.12 -8.76 -7.14
CA ARG A 23 -8.51 -9.48 -8.36
C ARG A 23 -9.17 -8.57 -9.40
N HIS A 24 -9.56 -7.37 -8.99
CA HIS A 24 -10.27 -6.41 -9.83
C HIS A 24 -9.34 -5.32 -10.40
N GLY A 25 -8.05 -5.35 -10.06
CA GLY A 25 -7.08 -4.34 -10.49
C GLY A 25 -7.35 -2.97 -9.86
N GLU A 26 -7.16 -1.91 -10.64
CA GLU A 26 -7.42 -0.54 -10.20
C GLU A 26 -8.92 -0.30 -10.01
N LEU A 27 -9.30 0.07 -8.80
CA LEU A 27 -10.70 0.26 -8.40
C LEU A 27 -11.11 1.73 -8.28
N GLY A 28 -10.18 2.66 -8.41
CA GLY A 28 -10.47 4.09 -8.45
C GLY A 28 -9.21 4.95 -8.31
N PRO A 29 -9.26 6.17 -8.83
CA PRO A 29 -8.12 7.11 -8.86
C PRO A 29 -8.05 7.97 -7.58
N TRP A 30 -8.42 7.44 -6.43
CA TRP A 30 -8.54 8.23 -5.21
C TRP A 30 -7.19 8.57 -4.58
N VAL A 31 -7.07 9.80 -4.16
CA VAL A 31 -6.04 10.25 -3.22
C VAL A 31 -6.58 10.08 -1.79
N ILE A 32 -5.72 9.77 -0.83
CA ILE A 32 -6.11 9.56 0.58
C ILE A 32 -6.87 10.79 1.10
N GLY A 33 -8.08 10.58 1.60
CA GLY A 33 -8.98 11.60 2.12
C GLY A 33 -10.44 11.13 2.20
N ASP A 34 -11.36 12.02 2.49
CA ASP A 34 -12.79 11.69 2.67
C ASP A 34 -13.42 11.06 1.41
N GLU A 35 -12.99 11.50 0.22
CA GLU A 35 -13.44 10.95 -1.04
C GLU A 35 -13.00 9.48 -1.20
N SER A 36 -11.78 9.15 -0.81
CA SER A 36 -11.29 7.78 -0.85
C SER A 36 -12.00 6.87 0.16
N GLU A 37 -12.41 7.39 1.30
CA GLU A 37 -13.21 6.65 2.29
C GLU A 37 -14.59 6.30 1.74
N ALA A 38 -15.25 7.27 1.08
CA ALA A 38 -16.53 7.04 0.41
C ALA A 38 -16.40 6.02 -0.74
N GLY A 39 -15.36 6.16 -1.57
CA GLY A 39 -15.05 5.23 -2.65
C GLY A 39 -14.75 3.81 -2.15
N PHE A 40 -14.03 3.68 -1.03
CA PHE A 40 -13.80 2.38 -0.39
C PHE A 40 -15.12 1.71 0.00
N ALA A 41 -16.02 2.45 0.64
CA ALA A 41 -17.30 1.92 1.08
C ALA A 41 -18.17 1.48 -0.12
N ASP A 42 -18.26 2.30 -1.17
CA ASP A 42 -19.01 1.98 -2.40
C ASP A 42 -18.50 0.71 -3.08
N VAL A 43 -17.18 0.58 -3.24
CA VAL A 43 -16.57 -0.61 -3.86
C VAL A 43 -16.83 -1.87 -3.04
N VAL A 44 -16.67 -1.78 -1.71
CA VAL A 44 -16.91 -2.91 -0.80
C VAL A 44 -18.36 -3.38 -0.90
N GLU A 45 -19.32 -2.46 -0.89
CA GLU A 45 -20.74 -2.77 -1.02
C GLU A 45 -21.08 -3.35 -2.41
N ARG A 46 -20.66 -2.68 -3.47
CA ARG A 46 -20.97 -3.06 -4.87
C ARG A 46 -20.40 -4.42 -5.27
N LEU A 47 -19.22 -4.77 -4.76
CA LEU A 47 -18.53 -6.03 -5.05
C LEU A 47 -18.71 -7.09 -3.96
N GLU A 48 -19.49 -6.77 -2.91
CA GLU A 48 -19.76 -7.66 -1.76
C GLU A 48 -18.47 -8.22 -1.14
N LEU A 49 -17.43 -7.36 -1.01
CA LEU A 49 -16.11 -7.79 -0.55
C LEU A 49 -16.11 -7.97 0.98
N PRO A 50 -15.64 -9.13 1.49
CA PRO A 50 -15.47 -9.30 2.92
C PRO A 50 -14.35 -8.41 3.46
N LEU A 51 -14.62 -7.76 4.59
CA LEU A 51 -13.62 -6.98 5.30
C LEU A 51 -12.85 -7.84 6.29
N ALA A 52 -11.54 -7.64 6.37
CA ALA A 52 -10.67 -8.30 7.31
C ALA A 52 -9.72 -7.29 7.97
N THR A 53 -9.45 -7.51 9.25
CA THR A 53 -8.42 -6.78 10.00
C THR A 53 -7.62 -7.77 10.81
N HIS A 54 -6.36 -7.46 11.07
CA HIS A 54 -5.54 -8.22 12.02
C HIS A 54 -5.63 -7.66 13.46
N GLY A 55 -6.40 -6.57 13.68
CA GLY A 55 -6.50 -5.92 14.99
C GLY A 55 -5.23 -5.16 15.36
N ALA A 56 -5.01 -5.00 16.66
CA ALA A 56 -3.83 -4.33 17.20
C ALA A 56 -2.52 -5.02 16.77
N LEU A 57 -1.50 -4.22 16.51
CA LEU A 57 -0.15 -4.68 16.16
C LEU A 57 0.88 -4.11 17.14
N ARG A 58 1.90 -4.89 17.43
CA ARG A 58 3.08 -4.42 18.16
C ARG A 58 4.11 -3.84 17.17
N ALA A 59 4.97 -2.99 17.68
CA ALA A 59 6.14 -2.53 16.93
C ALA A 59 6.94 -3.71 16.38
N GLY A 60 7.18 -3.72 15.07
CA GLY A 60 7.89 -4.79 14.37
C GLY A 60 7.01 -5.93 13.83
N ASP A 61 5.73 -6.02 14.19
CA ASP A 61 4.79 -6.89 13.47
C ASP A 61 4.66 -6.40 12.04
N ALA A 62 4.39 -7.28 11.07
CA ALA A 62 4.27 -6.87 9.69
C ALA A 62 3.09 -7.54 8.98
N THR A 63 2.46 -6.78 8.09
CA THR A 63 1.49 -7.31 7.14
C THR A 63 2.03 -7.29 5.73
N PHE A 64 1.64 -8.29 4.94
CA PHE A 64 1.94 -8.36 3.52
C PHE A 64 0.64 -8.45 2.74
N HIS A 65 0.45 -7.58 1.78
CA HIS A 65 -0.71 -7.60 0.91
C HIS A 65 -0.30 -7.18 -0.51
N SER A 66 -1.08 -7.60 -1.50
CA SER A 66 -0.87 -7.18 -2.89
C SER A 66 -1.06 -5.67 -3.02
N GLY A 67 -0.32 -5.01 -3.91
CA GLY A 67 -0.47 -3.58 -4.20
C GLY A 67 -1.89 -3.19 -4.64
N TRP A 68 -2.63 -4.12 -5.25
CA TRP A 68 -4.03 -3.93 -5.66
C TRP A 68 -5.06 -4.25 -4.56
N THR A 69 -4.61 -4.61 -3.35
CA THR A 69 -5.54 -4.83 -2.24
C THR A 69 -6.05 -3.49 -1.73
N LEU A 70 -7.33 -3.25 -1.90
CA LEU A 70 -7.99 -2.07 -1.37
C LEU A 70 -7.99 -2.14 0.16
N HIS A 71 -7.45 -1.11 0.78
CA HIS A 71 -7.29 -1.06 2.23
C HIS A 71 -7.44 0.36 2.75
N ARG A 72 -7.78 0.48 4.01
CA ARG A 72 -7.85 1.75 4.72
C ARG A 72 -7.40 1.60 6.16
N ALA A 73 -7.11 2.71 6.81
CA ALA A 73 -6.99 2.80 8.26
C ALA A 73 -7.84 3.98 8.75
N PRO A 74 -8.59 3.83 9.83
CA PRO A 74 -9.35 4.94 10.40
C PRO A 74 -8.41 6.06 10.85
N ALA A 75 -8.97 7.25 11.04
CA ALA A 75 -8.25 8.35 11.64
C ALA A 75 -7.69 7.96 13.02
N ASN A 76 -6.49 8.41 13.31
CA ASN A 76 -5.91 8.25 14.65
C ASN A 76 -6.63 9.18 15.61
N GLY A 77 -7.38 8.61 16.54
CA GLY A 77 -8.14 9.34 17.57
C GLY A 77 -7.33 9.68 18.83
N THR A 78 -6.01 9.45 18.82
CA THR A 78 -5.13 9.60 19.98
C THR A 78 -4.03 10.64 19.73
N ASP A 79 -3.31 11.02 20.78
CA ASP A 79 -2.13 11.88 20.70
C ASP A 79 -0.84 11.09 20.36
N VAL A 80 -0.93 9.77 20.17
CA VAL A 80 0.22 8.92 19.84
C VAL A 80 0.49 8.96 18.34
N LEU A 81 1.69 9.31 17.94
CA LEU A 81 2.08 9.29 16.53
C LEU A 81 2.11 7.84 16.00
N ARG A 82 1.28 7.53 15.01
CA ARG A 82 1.36 6.27 14.27
C ARG A 82 2.51 6.31 13.27
N SER A 83 3.68 5.84 13.69
CA SER A 83 4.86 5.74 12.85
C SER A 83 4.94 4.37 12.20
N VAL A 84 5.13 4.32 10.88
CA VAL A 84 5.14 3.07 10.11
C VAL A 84 6.26 3.07 9.08
N MET A 85 6.75 1.87 8.76
CA MET A 85 7.62 1.62 7.60
C MET A 85 6.83 0.84 6.55
N THR A 86 6.93 1.27 5.31
CA THR A 86 6.37 0.53 4.17
C THR A 86 7.50 0.13 3.21
N ILE A 87 7.42 -1.09 2.68
CA ILE A 87 8.31 -1.54 1.60
C ILE A 87 7.44 -2.14 0.50
N ILE A 88 7.62 -1.65 -0.72
CA ILE A 88 6.96 -2.18 -1.91
C ILE A 88 7.93 -3.16 -2.58
N TYR A 89 7.47 -4.41 -2.75
CA TYR A 89 8.20 -5.44 -3.48
C TYR A 89 7.53 -5.65 -4.83
N PHE A 90 8.32 -5.88 -5.85
CA PHE A 90 7.86 -6.25 -7.18
C PHE A 90 8.74 -7.37 -7.77
N ALA A 91 8.23 -8.04 -8.80
CA ALA A 91 8.95 -9.15 -9.42
C ALA A 91 10.21 -8.68 -10.14
N ASP A 92 11.26 -9.49 -10.13
CA ASP A 92 12.45 -9.23 -10.93
C ASP A 92 12.07 -9.15 -12.42
N GLY A 93 12.66 -8.19 -13.13
CA GLY A 93 12.34 -7.91 -14.52
C GLY A 93 11.07 -7.08 -14.74
N THR A 94 10.41 -6.61 -13.66
CA THR A 94 9.31 -5.64 -13.80
C THR A 94 9.79 -4.38 -14.52
N LEU A 95 9.01 -3.92 -15.49
CA LEU A 95 9.29 -2.70 -16.25
C LEU A 95 8.58 -1.51 -15.61
N VAL A 96 9.17 -0.33 -15.75
CA VAL A 96 8.51 0.93 -15.37
C VAL A 96 7.29 1.12 -16.25
N GLY A 97 6.11 1.22 -15.62
CA GLY A 97 4.84 1.46 -16.29
C GLY A 97 4.65 2.93 -16.69
N PRO A 98 3.48 3.26 -17.25
CA PRO A 98 3.13 4.63 -17.62
C PRO A 98 3.25 5.60 -16.45
N ILE A 99 3.95 6.71 -16.65
CA ILE A 99 4.17 7.74 -15.65
C ILE A 99 3.05 8.76 -15.74
N GLY A 100 2.19 8.76 -14.74
CA GLY A 100 1.04 9.67 -14.66
C GLY A 100 1.08 10.57 -13.42
N PRO A 101 0.08 11.45 -13.26
CA PRO A 101 0.02 12.38 -12.14
C PRO A 101 0.09 11.72 -10.74
N THR A 102 -0.40 10.49 -10.62
CA THR A 102 -0.41 9.74 -9.35
C THR A 102 0.89 8.99 -9.06
N SER A 103 1.70 8.70 -10.09
CA SER A 103 2.94 7.91 -9.97
C SER A 103 4.22 8.72 -10.16
N ILE A 104 4.12 9.96 -10.64
CA ILE A 104 5.31 10.77 -10.95
C ILE A 104 6.19 11.05 -9.73
N PHE A 105 5.58 11.21 -8.55
CA PHE A 105 6.30 11.46 -7.32
C PHE A 105 7.11 10.21 -6.90
N ASP A 106 6.48 9.04 -6.91
CA ASP A 106 7.14 7.77 -6.60
C ASP A 106 8.21 7.41 -7.62
N HIS A 107 7.95 7.66 -8.91
CA HIS A 107 8.92 7.49 -9.97
C HIS A 107 10.17 8.34 -9.75
N HIS A 108 10.00 9.60 -9.35
CA HIS A 108 11.11 10.51 -9.08
C HIS A 108 11.90 10.10 -7.81
N LEU A 109 11.21 9.72 -6.73
CA LEU A 109 11.85 9.43 -5.44
C LEU A 109 12.42 8.02 -5.34
N TRP A 110 11.75 7.05 -5.93
CA TRP A 110 12.03 5.64 -5.66
C TRP A 110 12.55 4.85 -6.85
N LEU A 111 12.27 5.31 -8.07
CA LEU A 111 12.71 4.66 -9.30
C LEU A 111 13.85 5.42 -10.02
N ASP A 112 14.47 6.41 -9.37
CA ASP A 112 15.60 7.17 -9.93
C ASP A 112 15.35 7.70 -11.35
N GLN A 113 14.09 8.00 -11.66
CA GLN A 113 13.62 8.49 -12.97
C GLN A 113 13.93 7.54 -14.15
N ILE A 114 13.97 6.22 -13.88
CA ILE A 114 14.13 5.22 -14.94
C ILE A 114 13.03 5.40 -15.99
N PRO A 115 13.34 5.44 -17.30
CA PRO A 115 12.34 5.64 -18.34
C PRO A 115 11.25 4.57 -18.38
N GLU A 116 10.04 4.95 -18.84
CA GLU A 116 8.98 3.98 -19.14
C GLU A 116 9.49 2.85 -20.04
N GLY A 117 9.09 1.62 -19.73
CA GLY A 117 9.46 0.43 -20.49
C GLY A 117 10.83 -0.14 -20.15
N GLU A 118 11.66 0.55 -19.38
CA GLU A 118 12.93 0.03 -18.92
C GLU A 118 12.76 -0.79 -17.62
N PRO A 119 13.67 -1.74 -17.32
CA PRO A 119 13.61 -2.51 -16.08
C PRO A 119 13.70 -1.60 -14.84
N ALA A 120 12.80 -1.81 -13.88
CA ALA A 120 12.75 -1.07 -12.61
C ALA A 120 13.84 -1.55 -11.64
N VAL A 121 15.11 -1.40 -12.05
CA VAL A 121 16.29 -1.85 -11.28
C VAL A 121 17.27 -0.69 -11.09
N GLY A 122 17.77 -0.53 -9.88
CA GLY A 122 18.70 0.53 -9.54
C GLY A 122 19.15 0.47 -8.09
N PRO A 123 19.95 1.43 -7.63
CA PRO A 123 20.47 1.45 -6.26
C PRO A 123 19.39 1.43 -5.18
N LEU A 124 18.23 2.02 -5.45
CA LEU A 124 17.08 2.03 -4.54
C LEU A 124 16.19 0.79 -4.66
N ASN A 125 16.38 0.00 -5.73
CA ASN A 125 15.59 -1.20 -6.03
C ASN A 125 16.52 -2.39 -6.29
N PRO A 126 17.29 -2.83 -5.29
CA PRO A 126 18.20 -3.95 -5.46
C PRO A 126 17.43 -5.25 -5.59
N ARG A 127 17.97 -6.19 -6.39
CA ARG A 127 17.45 -7.56 -6.40
C ARG A 127 17.66 -8.18 -5.02
N LEU A 128 16.59 -8.72 -4.44
CA LEU A 128 16.61 -9.39 -3.14
C LEU A 128 16.65 -10.91 -3.26
N TRP A 129 16.15 -11.47 -4.38
CA TRP A 129 16.08 -12.90 -4.63
C TRP A 129 16.02 -13.22 -6.14
N PRO A 130 16.73 -14.24 -6.66
CA PRO A 130 17.82 -14.92 -5.94
C PRO A 130 18.98 -13.98 -5.66
N CYS A 131 19.68 -14.22 -4.55
CA CYS A 131 20.95 -13.54 -4.29
C CYS A 131 22.01 -14.26 -5.12
N ASP A 132 22.77 -13.51 -5.93
CA ASP A 132 23.93 -14.03 -6.67
C ASP A 132 25.08 -14.32 -5.70
#